data_2748adac77230391c2dcbd1d4256a1da
#
_entry.id   2748adac77230391c2dcbd1d4256a1da
#
_cell.length_a   1.000
_cell.length_b   1.000
_cell.length_c   1.000
_cell.angle_alpha   90.00
_cell.angle_beta   90.00
_cell.angle_gamma   90.00
#
_symmetry.space_group_name_H-M   'P 1'
#
loop_
_entity.id
_entity.type
_entity.pdbx_description
1 polymer ?
#
loop_
_entity_poly.entity_id
_entity_poly.type
_entity_poly.pdbx_seq_one_letter_code
_entity_poly.pdbx_strand_id
1 'polypeptide(L)'
;MLGTPQEDTNGRMEEPRERREAFDEEYKQNLEYMKQIQREYQEIKNSIESWQNLLTETKDKLSKLEDRFATYDHERKDLLKITRNQEAMIQRLEDDKRIYNLRIKYVNEDAATNTNEIKSLFTEIIKENFPNIGNGSEVQINEAYRTPASYNQNRSTPRHIIIRIPEIHHKNRILKVVREKKQITYKGKLIKITADFSMQTIKSRRAWSEIFQALKENNLQPRMMYPAKLSLKINGETRYFHDKEELGEFVTTNPTLQRILKDILEREKKITRVPGIMAERPQRKGQTVE
;
A
#
# COMPACT_ATOMS: atom_id res chain seq x y z
N MET A 1 65.00 4.25 -112.56
CA MET A 1 65.68 4.10 -111.27
C MET A 1 64.63 4.04 -110.22
N LEU A 2 64.52 2.86 -109.61
CA LEU A 2 63.53 2.52 -108.61
C LEU A 2 64.00 2.99 -107.22
N GLY A 3 63.21 3.86 -106.58
CA GLY A 3 63.40 4.25 -105.20
C GLY A 3 62.47 3.40 -104.34
N THR A 4 63.04 2.58 -103.48
CA THR A 4 62.33 1.78 -102.51
C THR A 4 61.84 2.63 -101.34
N PRO A 5 60.65 2.44 -100.87
CA PRO A 5 60.20 3.12 -99.61
C PRO A 5 60.78 2.35 -98.40
N GLN A 6 61.51 3.08 -97.54
CA GLN A 6 61.84 2.62 -96.23
C GLN A 6 60.54 2.53 -95.39
N GLU A 7 60.11 1.30 -94.99
CA GLU A 7 59.06 1.11 -94.02
C GLU A 7 59.57 1.54 -92.64
N ASP A 8 58.81 2.41 -92.05
CA ASP A 8 58.99 2.92 -90.68
C ASP A 8 58.62 1.82 -89.66
N THR A 9 59.61 0.98 -89.30
CA THR A 9 59.42 -0.17 -88.37
C THR A 9 59.50 0.21 -86.89
N ASN A 10 59.75 1.56 -86.61
CA ASN A 10 59.96 2.01 -85.27
C ASN A 10 58.63 2.27 -84.48
N GLY A 11 57.55 2.64 -85.17
CA GLY A 11 56.26 2.92 -84.51
C GLY A 11 55.49 1.66 -84.04
N ARG A 12 55.82 0.49 -84.64
CA ARG A 12 55.08 -0.78 -84.24
C ARG A 12 55.63 -1.49 -83.02
N MET A 13 56.76 -1.10 -82.47
CA MET A 13 57.37 -1.69 -81.29
C MET A 13 57.12 -0.84 -80.03
N GLU A 14 56.75 0.40 -80.14
CA GLU A 14 56.44 1.29 -78.98
C GLU A 14 55.05 1.01 -78.37
N GLU A 15 54.01 0.82 -79.17
CA GLU A 15 52.65 0.49 -78.66
C GLU A 15 52.54 -0.72 -77.69
N PRO A 16 53.23 -1.83 -77.97
CA PRO A 16 53.24 -2.97 -77.04
C PRO A 16 53.96 -2.71 -75.70
N ARG A 17 54.96 -1.79 -75.78
CA ARG A 17 55.76 -1.45 -74.60
C ARG A 17 55.02 -0.51 -73.66
N GLU A 18 54.40 0.55 -74.21
CA GLU A 18 53.52 1.43 -73.43
C GLU A 18 52.34 0.71 -72.78
N ARG A 19 51.71 -0.20 -73.51
CA ARG A 19 50.65 -1.03 -72.94
C ARG A 19 51.13 -1.94 -71.74
N ARG A 20 52.35 -2.42 -71.86
CA ARG A 20 52.94 -3.27 -70.80
C ARG A 20 53.31 -2.42 -69.58
N GLU A 21 53.88 -1.19 -69.80
CA GLU A 21 54.21 -0.27 -68.74
C GLU A 21 52.93 0.23 -68.01
N ALA A 22 51.85 0.53 -68.76
CA ALA A 22 50.54 0.88 -68.16
C ALA A 22 49.94 -0.28 -67.37
N PHE A 23 50.01 -1.52 -67.87
CA PHE A 23 49.56 -2.70 -67.16
C PHE A 23 50.37 -2.98 -65.88
N ASP A 24 51.67 -2.82 -65.90
CA ASP A 24 52.56 -2.97 -64.74
C ASP A 24 52.29 -1.89 -63.68
N GLU A 25 51.93 -0.66 -64.09
CA GLU A 25 51.54 0.39 -63.15
C GLU A 25 50.16 0.13 -62.51
N GLU A 26 49.19 -0.26 -63.32
CA GLU A 26 47.88 -0.68 -62.83
C GLU A 26 48.00 -1.88 -61.86
N TYR A 27 48.83 -2.84 -62.18
CA TYR A 27 49.07 -4.02 -61.27
C TYR A 27 49.71 -3.58 -59.96
N LYS A 28 50.67 -2.62 -59.96
CA LYS A 28 51.29 -2.07 -58.76
C LYS A 28 50.25 -1.30 -57.92
N GLN A 29 49.37 -0.52 -58.52
CA GLN A 29 48.30 0.19 -57.83
C GLN A 29 47.31 -0.82 -57.16
N ASN A 30 46.90 -1.80 -57.90
CA ASN A 30 46.01 -2.86 -57.37
C ASN A 30 46.66 -3.64 -56.20
N LEU A 31 47.98 -3.91 -56.27
CA LEU A 31 48.70 -4.55 -55.18
C LEU A 31 48.72 -3.66 -53.90
N GLU A 32 48.86 -2.35 -54.06
CA GLU A 32 48.86 -1.42 -52.95
C GLU A 32 47.46 -1.27 -52.34
N TYR A 33 46.40 -1.25 -53.18
CA TYR A 33 45.03 -1.30 -52.71
C TYR A 33 44.75 -2.62 -51.92
N MET A 34 45.22 -3.73 -52.41
CA MET A 34 45.09 -4.99 -51.69
C MET A 34 45.78 -4.98 -50.33
N LYS A 35 46.96 -4.43 -50.22
CA LYS A 35 47.67 -4.23 -48.94
C LYS A 35 46.94 -3.30 -48.00
N GLN A 36 46.32 -2.24 -48.51
CA GLN A 36 45.52 -1.30 -47.71
C GLN A 36 44.25 -2.01 -47.17
N ILE A 37 43.52 -2.67 -48.03
CA ILE A 37 42.34 -3.46 -47.62
C ILE A 37 42.70 -4.52 -46.53
N GLN A 38 43.85 -5.17 -46.69
CA GLN A 38 44.33 -6.15 -45.73
C GLN A 38 44.65 -5.52 -44.34
N ARG A 39 45.18 -4.29 -44.30
CA ARG A 39 45.39 -3.54 -43.05
C ARG A 39 44.07 -3.15 -42.41
N GLU A 40 43.15 -2.56 -43.18
CA GLU A 40 41.81 -2.17 -42.70
C GLU A 40 41.04 -3.38 -42.19
N TYR A 41 41.11 -4.52 -42.90
CA TYR A 41 40.50 -5.75 -42.45
C TYR A 41 41.04 -6.22 -41.10
N GLN A 42 42.37 -6.12 -40.89
CA GLN A 42 42.97 -6.51 -39.61
C GLN A 42 42.58 -5.56 -38.47
N GLU A 43 42.46 -4.23 -38.73
CA GLU A 43 41.97 -3.28 -37.76
C GLU A 43 40.52 -3.51 -37.36
N ILE A 44 39.66 -3.81 -38.33
CA ILE A 44 38.26 -4.19 -38.06
C ILE A 44 38.20 -5.47 -37.25
N LYS A 45 38.98 -6.48 -37.57
CA LYS A 45 39.05 -7.73 -36.83
C LYS A 45 39.44 -7.51 -35.36
N ASN A 46 40.48 -6.71 -35.12
CA ASN A 46 40.94 -6.38 -33.76
C ASN A 46 39.86 -5.60 -32.98
N SER A 47 39.15 -4.68 -33.66
CA SER A 47 38.03 -3.92 -33.08
C SER A 47 36.86 -4.86 -32.67
N ILE A 48 36.51 -5.80 -33.53
CA ILE A 48 35.48 -6.81 -33.26
C ILE A 48 35.86 -7.68 -32.02
N GLU A 49 37.10 -8.15 -31.95
CA GLU A 49 37.59 -8.91 -30.79
C GLU A 49 37.53 -8.10 -29.49
N SER A 50 37.88 -6.81 -29.53
CA SER A 50 37.78 -5.90 -28.39
C SER A 50 36.31 -5.72 -27.95
N TRP A 51 35.40 -5.52 -28.91
CA TRP A 51 33.96 -5.40 -28.59
C TRP A 51 33.35 -6.69 -28.05
N GLN A 52 33.77 -7.85 -28.54
CA GLN A 52 33.32 -9.15 -28.00
C GLN A 52 33.75 -9.31 -26.52
N ASN A 53 34.99 -8.91 -26.20
CA ASN A 53 35.48 -8.95 -24.83
C ASN A 53 34.68 -8.00 -23.92
N LEU A 54 34.42 -6.77 -24.37
CA LEU A 54 33.62 -5.78 -23.66
C LEU A 54 32.17 -6.26 -23.45
N LEU A 55 31.59 -6.90 -24.48
CA LEU A 55 30.24 -7.45 -24.40
C LEU A 55 30.17 -8.57 -23.36
N THR A 56 31.17 -9.45 -23.33
CA THR A 56 31.26 -10.55 -22.35
C THR A 56 31.36 -9.98 -20.92
N GLU A 57 32.25 -9.02 -20.69
CA GLU A 57 32.40 -8.37 -19.39
C GLU A 57 31.11 -7.67 -18.95
N THR A 58 30.44 -6.98 -19.88
CA THR A 58 29.17 -6.30 -19.59
C THR A 58 28.08 -7.30 -19.23
N LYS A 59 28.02 -8.44 -19.93
CA LYS A 59 27.07 -9.51 -19.64
C LYS A 59 27.30 -10.13 -18.25
N ASP A 60 28.55 -10.34 -17.85
CA ASP A 60 28.89 -10.84 -16.53
C ASP A 60 28.53 -9.84 -15.43
N LYS A 61 28.76 -8.55 -15.67
CA LYS A 61 28.34 -7.48 -14.74
C LYS A 61 26.81 -7.43 -14.60
N LEU A 62 26.08 -7.58 -15.72
CA LEU A 62 24.62 -7.60 -15.72
C LEU A 62 24.09 -8.78 -14.89
N SER A 63 24.61 -10.00 -15.12
CA SER A 63 24.22 -11.18 -14.35
C SER A 63 24.43 -11.00 -12.84
N LYS A 64 25.58 -10.47 -12.45
CA LYS A 64 25.87 -10.17 -11.04
C LYS A 64 24.92 -9.13 -10.45
N LEU A 65 24.48 -8.14 -11.23
CA LEU A 65 23.50 -7.15 -10.80
C LEU A 65 22.10 -7.77 -10.65
N GLU A 66 21.71 -8.65 -11.56
CA GLU A 66 20.44 -9.39 -11.48
C GLU A 66 20.37 -10.25 -10.21
N ASP A 67 21.43 -11.00 -9.88
CA ASP A 67 21.51 -11.81 -8.68
C ASP A 67 21.42 -10.95 -7.40
N ARG A 68 22.13 -9.83 -7.37
CA ARG A 68 22.04 -8.88 -6.26
C ARG A 68 20.65 -8.28 -6.12
N PHE A 69 20.01 -7.93 -7.23
CA PHE A 69 18.65 -7.39 -7.23
C PHE A 69 17.65 -8.41 -6.69
N ALA A 70 17.76 -9.69 -7.11
CA ALA A 70 16.93 -10.77 -6.59
C ALA A 70 17.10 -10.94 -5.06
N THR A 71 18.34 -10.86 -4.56
CA THR A 71 18.63 -10.93 -3.13
C THR A 71 18.01 -9.76 -2.37
N TYR A 72 18.20 -8.53 -2.84
CA TYR A 72 17.58 -7.34 -2.23
C TYR A 72 16.04 -7.37 -2.26
N ASP A 73 15.44 -7.89 -3.33
CA ASP A 73 13.98 -8.01 -3.39
C ASP A 73 13.46 -9.02 -2.35
N HIS A 74 14.18 -10.11 -2.14
CA HIS A 74 13.85 -11.08 -1.08
C HIS A 74 13.97 -10.47 0.32
N GLU A 75 15.11 -9.84 0.64
CA GLU A 75 15.34 -9.16 1.91
C GLU A 75 14.31 -8.07 2.18
N ARG A 76 13.97 -7.28 1.15
CA ARG A 76 12.91 -6.25 1.24
C ARG A 76 11.56 -6.86 1.61
N LYS A 77 11.18 -7.99 1.00
CA LYS A 77 9.93 -8.69 1.31
C LYS A 77 9.90 -9.18 2.75
N ASP A 78 11.01 -9.70 3.25
CA ASP A 78 11.11 -10.17 4.64
C ASP A 78 11.04 -9.00 5.63
N LEU A 79 11.75 -7.91 5.37
CA LEU A 79 11.67 -6.69 6.19
C LEU A 79 10.25 -6.13 6.24
N LEU A 80 9.54 -6.08 5.11
CA LEU A 80 8.14 -5.65 5.06
C LEU A 80 7.23 -6.55 5.89
N LYS A 81 7.47 -7.86 5.88
CA LYS A 81 6.71 -8.82 6.69
C LYS A 81 6.97 -8.60 8.19
N ILE A 82 8.22 -8.41 8.58
CA ILE A 82 8.60 -8.10 9.97
C ILE A 82 7.94 -6.80 10.42
N THR A 83 8.04 -5.74 9.62
CA THR A 83 7.45 -4.44 9.93
C THR A 83 5.94 -4.53 10.14
N ARG A 84 5.21 -5.23 9.24
CA ARG A 84 3.75 -5.45 9.40
C ARG A 84 3.40 -6.20 10.68
N ASN A 85 4.20 -7.20 11.05
CA ASN A 85 4.01 -7.95 12.29
C ASN A 85 4.25 -7.07 13.53
N GLN A 86 5.28 -6.24 13.50
CA GLN A 86 5.57 -5.27 14.56
C GLN A 86 4.46 -4.22 14.69
N GLU A 87 3.96 -3.66 13.59
CA GLU A 87 2.84 -2.71 13.61
C GLU A 87 1.58 -3.35 14.20
N ALA A 88 1.27 -4.59 13.82
CA ALA A 88 0.13 -5.32 14.38
C ALA A 88 0.30 -5.60 15.88
N MET A 89 1.52 -5.90 16.32
CA MET A 89 1.82 -6.11 17.74
C MET A 89 1.69 -4.81 18.53
N ILE A 90 2.24 -3.70 18.04
CA ILE A 90 2.11 -2.37 18.65
C ILE A 90 0.63 -1.99 18.78
N GLN A 91 -0.14 -2.15 17.69
CA GLN A 91 -1.58 -1.90 17.69
C GLN A 91 -2.31 -2.70 18.78
N ARG A 92 -1.98 -4.00 18.90
CA ARG A 92 -2.57 -4.87 19.92
C ARG A 92 -2.21 -4.39 21.33
N LEU A 93 -0.93 -4.12 21.61
CA LEU A 93 -0.49 -3.63 22.92
C LEU A 93 -1.12 -2.29 23.29
N GLU A 94 -1.27 -1.39 22.32
CA GLU A 94 -1.97 -0.13 22.54
C GLU A 94 -3.45 -0.31 22.84
N ASP A 95 -4.12 -1.22 22.15
CA ASP A 95 -5.54 -1.51 22.39
C ASP A 95 -5.74 -2.26 23.72
N ASP A 96 -4.83 -3.14 24.10
CA ASP A 96 -4.86 -3.86 25.40
C ASP A 96 -4.75 -2.88 26.57
N LYS A 97 -3.90 -1.85 26.48
CA LYS A 97 -3.87 -0.75 27.46
C LYS A 97 -5.20 -0.03 27.59
N ARG A 98 -5.99 0.04 26.52
CA ARG A 98 -7.27 0.74 26.44
C ARG A 98 -8.49 -0.18 26.66
N ILE A 99 -8.26 -1.48 26.89
CA ILE A 99 -9.36 -2.46 26.97
C ILE A 99 -10.36 -2.12 28.07
N TYR A 100 -9.93 -1.47 29.15
CA TYR A 100 -10.75 -1.04 30.27
C TYR A 100 -11.35 0.37 30.12
N ASN A 101 -10.97 1.09 29.06
CA ASN A 101 -11.35 2.49 28.89
C ASN A 101 -12.67 2.65 28.14
N LEU A 102 -13.49 3.59 28.62
CA LEU A 102 -14.57 4.23 27.87
C LEU A 102 -14.10 5.60 27.41
N ARG A 103 -14.50 6.00 26.22
CA ARG A 103 -14.27 7.33 25.67
C ARG A 103 -15.57 8.06 25.49
N ILE A 104 -15.72 9.20 26.17
CA ILE A 104 -16.87 10.10 26.07
C ILE A 104 -16.49 11.32 25.24
N LYS A 105 -17.37 11.72 24.33
CA LYS A 105 -17.19 12.82 23.40
C LYS A 105 -18.33 13.82 23.54
N TYR A 106 -18.04 15.08 23.16
CA TYR A 106 -18.99 16.18 23.12
C TYR A 106 -19.49 16.68 24.49
N VAL A 107 -18.74 16.43 25.56
CA VAL A 107 -18.98 17.05 26.87
C VAL A 107 -18.19 18.34 26.95
N ASN A 108 -18.87 19.47 27.25
CA ASN A 108 -18.23 20.79 27.34
C ASN A 108 -17.02 20.77 28.28
N GLU A 109 -16.02 21.61 28.01
CA GLU A 109 -14.81 21.72 28.84
C GLU A 109 -15.14 22.14 30.29
N ASP A 110 -16.04 23.11 30.45
CA ASP A 110 -16.40 23.70 31.75
C ASP A 110 -17.22 22.75 32.66
N ALA A 111 -17.71 21.64 32.10
CA ALA A 111 -18.54 20.68 32.85
C ALA A 111 -17.76 19.90 33.93
N ALA A 112 -16.47 19.66 33.69
CA ALA A 112 -15.57 19.02 34.65
C ALA A 112 -14.13 19.19 34.16
N THR A 113 -13.24 19.61 35.03
CA THR A 113 -11.83 19.90 34.73
C THR A 113 -10.86 18.97 35.42
N ASN A 114 -11.15 18.58 36.64
CA ASN A 114 -10.31 17.67 37.42
C ASN A 114 -10.88 16.24 37.50
N THR A 115 -10.07 15.31 37.98
CA THR A 115 -10.40 13.87 38.05
C THR A 115 -11.68 13.58 38.83
N ASN A 116 -11.88 14.26 39.96
CA ASN A 116 -13.04 14.02 40.83
C ASN A 116 -14.33 14.52 40.18
N GLU A 117 -14.28 15.73 39.61
CA GLU A 117 -15.41 16.28 38.84
C GLU A 117 -15.78 15.39 37.66
N ILE A 118 -14.77 14.86 36.94
CA ILE A 118 -15.02 13.94 35.81
C ILE A 118 -15.66 12.60 36.30
N LYS A 119 -15.24 12.07 37.45
CA LYS A 119 -15.87 10.91 38.06
C LYS A 119 -17.33 11.16 38.45
N SER A 120 -17.60 12.29 39.10
CA SER A 120 -18.97 12.71 39.45
C SER A 120 -19.83 12.92 38.21
N LEU A 121 -19.33 13.60 37.18
CA LEU A 121 -19.99 13.77 35.90
C LEU A 121 -20.35 12.43 35.25
N PHE A 122 -19.43 11.45 35.27
CA PHE A 122 -19.72 10.13 34.69
C PHE A 122 -20.82 9.41 35.49
N THR A 123 -20.81 9.51 36.80
CA THR A 123 -21.86 8.96 37.64
C THR A 123 -23.22 9.61 37.35
N GLU A 124 -23.28 10.92 37.14
CA GLU A 124 -24.50 11.62 36.71
C GLU A 124 -24.98 11.11 35.34
N ILE A 125 -24.08 10.97 34.36
CA ILE A 125 -24.43 10.41 33.04
C ILE A 125 -25.03 9.03 33.15
N ILE A 126 -24.45 8.16 33.98
CA ILE A 126 -24.97 6.80 34.20
C ILE A 126 -26.35 6.85 34.83
N LYS A 127 -26.56 7.65 35.87
CA LYS A 127 -27.86 7.81 36.56
C LYS A 127 -28.93 8.37 35.60
N GLU A 128 -28.62 9.40 34.80
CA GLU A 128 -29.55 10.01 33.85
C GLU A 128 -29.96 9.07 32.72
N ASN A 129 -29.04 8.25 32.24
CA ASN A 129 -29.28 7.47 31.05
C ASN A 129 -29.57 6.00 31.31
N PHE A 130 -29.11 5.43 32.43
CA PHE A 130 -29.11 3.99 32.68
C PHE A 130 -29.42 3.65 34.14
N PRO A 131 -30.61 4.01 34.65
CA PRO A 131 -30.97 3.80 36.06
C PRO A 131 -30.86 2.33 36.50
N ASN A 132 -31.02 1.40 35.57
CA ASN A 132 -30.96 -0.04 35.85
C ASN A 132 -29.54 -0.65 35.80
N ILE A 133 -28.50 0.11 35.45
CA ILE A 133 -27.11 -0.41 35.44
C ILE A 133 -26.56 -0.52 36.88
N GLY A 134 -27.02 0.35 37.77
CA GLY A 134 -26.52 0.44 39.12
C GLY A 134 -27.43 -0.13 40.18
N ASN A 135 -28.01 -1.38 40.04
CA ASN A 135 -28.78 -2.01 41.13
C ASN A 135 -27.95 -2.05 42.42
N GLY A 136 -27.80 -0.87 43.10
CA GLY A 136 -27.14 -0.74 44.40
C GLY A 136 -25.62 -0.67 44.43
N SER A 137 -24.91 -0.98 43.32
CA SER A 137 -23.45 -0.91 43.25
C SER A 137 -23.01 0.30 42.41
N GLU A 138 -22.33 1.23 43.03
CA GLU A 138 -21.70 2.37 42.34
C GLU A 138 -20.67 1.85 41.34
N VAL A 139 -20.71 2.34 40.09
CA VAL A 139 -19.74 1.94 39.09
C VAL A 139 -18.35 2.45 39.53
N GLN A 140 -17.48 1.52 39.91
CA GLN A 140 -16.13 1.86 40.34
C GLN A 140 -15.35 2.46 39.15
N ILE A 141 -14.65 3.56 39.42
CA ILE A 141 -13.84 4.27 38.42
C ILE A 141 -12.40 4.38 38.93
N ASN A 142 -11.46 3.73 38.26
CA ASN A 142 -10.04 3.83 38.61
C ASN A 142 -9.48 5.19 38.24
N GLU A 143 -9.57 5.53 36.96
CA GLU A 143 -8.98 6.75 36.41
C GLU A 143 -10.02 7.50 35.58
N ALA A 144 -9.94 8.82 35.60
CA ALA A 144 -10.77 9.68 34.78
C ALA A 144 -9.98 10.95 34.42
N TYR A 145 -9.88 11.25 33.12
CA TYR A 145 -9.12 12.39 32.64
C TYR A 145 -9.56 12.84 31.23
N ARG A 146 -9.22 14.08 30.88
CA ARG A 146 -9.41 14.58 29.50
C ARG A 146 -8.20 14.31 28.63
N THR A 147 -8.45 14.02 27.35
CA THR A 147 -7.41 13.75 26.36
C THR A 147 -7.62 14.59 25.08
N PRO A 148 -6.57 15.24 24.55
CA PRO A 148 -5.20 15.33 25.05
C PRO A 148 -5.11 16.07 26.39
N ALA A 149 -3.99 15.92 27.10
CA ALA A 149 -3.78 16.57 28.39
C ALA A 149 -3.75 18.11 28.25
N SER A 150 -3.05 18.63 27.23
CA SER A 150 -3.01 20.05 26.94
C SER A 150 -4.33 20.54 26.35
N TYR A 151 -4.83 21.65 26.90
CA TYR A 151 -6.00 22.35 26.39
C TYR A 151 -5.58 23.36 25.30
N ASN A 152 -6.23 23.30 24.16
CA ASN A 152 -6.06 24.26 23.07
C ASN A 152 -7.39 24.99 22.85
N GLN A 153 -7.42 26.27 23.10
CA GLN A 153 -8.62 27.11 22.95
C GLN A 153 -9.15 27.20 21.50
N ASN A 154 -8.28 27.00 20.51
CA ASN A 154 -8.65 27.07 19.10
C ASN A 154 -9.36 25.80 18.59
N ARG A 155 -9.62 24.82 19.45
CA ARG A 155 -10.34 23.62 19.04
C ARG A 155 -11.83 23.88 18.95
N SER A 156 -12.41 23.46 17.83
CA SER A 156 -13.86 23.52 17.61
C SER A 156 -14.65 22.48 18.42
N THR A 157 -13.98 21.47 18.99
CA THR A 157 -14.63 20.38 19.74
C THR A 157 -13.96 20.20 21.10
N PRO A 158 -14.74 19.94 22.18
CA PRO A 158 -14.20 19.67 23.50
C PRO A 158 -13.25 18.45 23.49
N ARG A 159 -12.29 18.46 24.42
CA ARG A 159 -11.43 17.29 24.65
C ARG A 159 -12.29 16.09 25.07
N HIS A 160 -11.89 14.91 24.61
CA HIS A 160 -12.58 13.71 25.02
C HIS A 160 -12.27 13.37 26.48
N ILE A 161 -13.21 12.73 27.14
CA ILE A 161 -13.02 12.20 28.48
C ILE A 161 -12.73 10.69 28.36
N ILE A 162 -11.72 10.23 29.09
CA ILE A 162 -11.41 8.81 29.26
C ILE A 162 -11.82 8.42 30.68
N ILE A 163 -12.57 7.33 30.77
CA ILE A 163 -12.97 6.70 32.05
C ILE A 163 -12.42 5.28 32.04
N ARG A 164 -11.59 4.94 33.01
CA ARG A 164 -11.06 3.59 33.21
C ARG A 164 -11.86 2.87 34.27
N ILE A 165 -12.49 1.77 33.85
CA ILE A 165 -13.32 0.92 34.69
C ILE A 165 -12.50 -0.32 35.07
N PRO A 166 -12.42 -0.71 36.38
CA PRO A 166 -11.58 -1.83 36.80
C PRO A 166 -11.99 -3.16 36.18
N GLU A 167 -13.30 -3.36 35.94
CA GLU A 167 -13.82 -4.60 35.43
C GLU A 167 -14.35 -4.49 34.01
N ILE A 168 -13.87 -5.38 33.17
CA ILE A 168 -14.26 -5.42 31.75
C ILE A 168 -15.75 -5.73 31.57
N HIS A 169 -16.35 -6.52 32.49
CA HIS A 169 -17.76 -6.86 32.45
C HIS A 169 -18.62 -5.61 32.62
N HIS A 170 -18.33 -4.77 33.59
CA HIS A 170 -19.05 -3.50 33.81
C HIS A 170 -18.93 -2.59 32.60
N LYS A 171 -17.74 -2.42 32.06
CA LYS A 171 -17.54 -1.67 30.81
C LYS A 171 -18.39 -2.21 29.67
N ASN A 172 -18.36 -3.52 29.42
CA ASN A 172 -19.09 -4.14 28.32
C ASN A 172 -20.60 -4.01 28.49
N ARG A 173 -21.10 -4.10 29.74
CA ARG A 173 -22.51 -3.87 30.09
C ARG A 173 -22.93 -2.45 29.73
N ILE A 174 -22.12 -1.44 30.12
CA ILE A 174 -22.37 -0.04 29.77
C ILE A 174 -22.42 0.12 28.25
N LEU A 175 -21.41 -0.38 27.52
CA LEU A 175 -21.37 -0.29 26.06
C LEU A 175 -22.54 -0.98 25.36
N LYS A 176 -23.06 -2.07 25.94
CA LYS A 176 -24.25 -2.76 25.44
C LYS A 176 -25.47 -1.86 25.52
N VAL A 177 -25.74 -1.29 26.68
CA VAL A 177 -26.92 -0.44 26.92
C VAL A 177 -26.81 0.89 26.15
N VAL A 178 -25.60 1.45 26.02
CA VAL A 178 -25.33 2.60 25.15
C VAL A 178 -25.76 2.35 23.70
N ARG A 179 -25.50 1.14 23.18
CA ARG A 179 -25.89 0.77 21.80
C ARG A 179 -27.41 0.60 21.68
N GLU A 180 -28.06 0.04 22.70
CA GLU A 180 -29.50 -0.18 22.74
C GLU A 180 -30.26 1.15 22.79
N LYS A 181 -29.82 2.10 23.64
CA LYS A 181 -30.48 3.40 23.83
C LYS A 181 -30.33 4.34 22.62
N LYS A 182 -29.31 4.14 21.77
CA LYS A 182 -29.00 4.93 20.56
C LYS A 182 -28.61 6.39 20.82
N GLN A 183 -29.33 7.14 21.66
CA GLN A 183 -29.06 8.54 22.00
C GLN A 183 -28.79 8.64 23.49
N ILE A 184 -27.62 9.21 23.81
CA ILE A 184 -27.17 9.45 25.18
C ILE A 184 -27.08 10.94 25.36
N THR A 185 -27.63 11.46 26.46
CA THR A 185 -27.61 12.88 26.78
C THR A 185 -26.92 13.16 28.10
N TYR A 186 -26.43 14.35 28.25
CA TYR A 186 -25.98 14.90 29.52
C TYR A 186 -26.42 16.36 29.62
N LYS A 187 -27.27 16.67 30.63
CA LYS A 187 -27.88 18.00 30.79
C LYS A 187 -28.53 18.51 29.48
N GLY A 188 -29.27 17.63 28.81
CA GLY A 188 -30.00 17.91 27.56
C GLY A 188 -29.14 17.98 26.30
N LYS A 189 -27.81 17.83 26.38
CA LYS A 189 -26.92 17.81 25.21
C LYS A 189 -26.56 16.39 24.82
N LEU A 190 -26.57 16.12 23.50
CA LEU A 190 -26.15 14.81 22.98
C LEU A 190 -24.65 14.59 23.21
N ILE A 191 -24.33 13.46 23.82
CA ILE A 191 -22.97 12.97 24.03
C ILE A 191 -22.80 11.62 23.36
N LYS A 192 -21.55 11.17 23.18
CA LYS A 192 -21.26 9.87 22.61
C LYS A 192 -20.30 9.09 23.50
N ILE A 193 -20.74 7.90 23.94
CA ILE A 193 -19.91 6.97 24.70
C ILE A 193 -19.48 5.81 23.77
N THR A 194 -18.20 5.51 23.73
CA THR A 194 -17.61 4.45 22.88
C THR A 194 -16.52 3.72 23.65
N ALA A 195 -16.14 2.54 23.17
CA ALA A 195 -14.87 1.94 23.56
C ALA A 195 -13.70 2.84 23.12
N ASP A 196 -12.64 2.84 23.88
CA ASP A 196 -11.39 3.52 23.54
C ASP A 196 -10.50 2.55 22.76
N PHE A 197 -9.94 3.00 21.63
CA PHE A 197 -9.08 2.22 20.76
C PHE A 197 -7.84 3.02 20.38
N SER A 198 -6.79 2.32 19.93
CA SER A 198 -5.61 2.91 19.32
C SER A 198 -5.98 3.71 18.06
N MET A 199 -5.12 4.64 17.68
CA MET A 199 -5.34 5.45 16.47
C MET A 199 -5.41 4.58 15.22
N GLN A 200 -4.61 3.51 15.16
CA GLN A 200 -4.60 2.58 14.04
C GLN A 200 -5.94 1.82 13.94
N THR A 201 -6.45 1.28 15.05
CA THR A 201 -7.77 0.63 15.09
C THR A 201 -8.89 1.60 14.70
N ILE A 202 -8.84 2.86 15.18
CA ILE A 202 -9.81 3.88 14.77
C ILE A 202 -9.73 4.17 13.28
N LYS A 203 -8.53 4.29 12.71
CA LYS A 203 -8.32 4.52 11.28
C LYS A 203 -8.87 3.36 10.44
N SER A 204 -8.54 2.13 10.82
CA SER A 204 -9.04 0.93 10.14
C SER A 204 -10.57 0.82 10.20
N ARG A 205 -11.19 1.16 11.34
CA ARG A 205 -12.66 1.17 11.48
C ARG A 205 -13.32 2.28 10.67
N ARG A 206 -12.69 3.46 10.58
CA ARG A 206 -13.19 4.56 9.75
C ARG A 206 -13.19 4.21 8.27
N ALA A 207 -12.24 3.41 7.83
CA ALA A 207 -12.19 2.95 6.45
C ALA A 207 -13.46 2.18 6.03
N TRP A 208 -14.17 1.57 6.98
CA TRP A 208 -15.43 0.86 6.74
C TRP A 208 -16.68 1.76 6.80
N SER A 209 -16.54 3.06 7.16
CA SER A 209 -17.69 3.89 7.54
C SER A 209 -18.78 4.00 6.48
N GLU A 210 -18.41 4.20 5.20
CA GLU A 210 -19.36 4.32 4.09
C GLU A 210 -20.09 3.01 3.84
N ILE A 211 -19.35 1.91 3.78
CA ILE A 211 -19.90 0.56 3.61
C ILE A 211 -20.84 0.21 4.77
N PHE A 212 -20.39 0.49 6.01
CA PHE A 212 -21.18 0.21 7.21
C PHE A 212 -22.49 1.00 7.22
N GLN A 213 -22.45 2.26 6.82
CA GLN A 213 -23.63 3.12 6.75
C GLN A 213 -24.61 2.63 5.68
N ALA A 214 -24.14 2.35 4.47
CA ALA A 214 -24.97 1.83 3.40
C ALA A 214 -25.67 0.50 3.77
N LEU A 215 -24.93 -0.42 4.41
CA LEU A 215 -25.49 -1.68 4.89
C LEU A 215 -26.55 -1.47 5.98
N LYS A 216 -26.32 -0.50 6.88
CA LYS A 216 -27.25 -0.17 7.97
C LYS A 216 -28.54 0.45 7.43
N GLU A 217 -28.46 1.34 6.47
CA GLU A 217 -29.60 1.97 5.80
C GLU A 217 -30.49 0.95 5.06
N ASN A 218 -29.88 -0.11 4.56
CA ASN A 218 -30.57 -1.23 3.94
C ASN A 218 -30.95 -2.36 4.92
N ASN A 219 -30.98 -2.12 6.26
CA ASN A 219 -31.41 -3.03 7.31
C ASN A 219 -30.60 -4.34 7.41
N LEU A 220 -29.38 -4.41 6.90
CA LEU A 220 -28.54 -5.61 6.92
C LEU A 220 -27.80 -5.82 8.26
N GLN A 221 -28.04 -4.95 9.26
CA GLN A 221 -27.51 -5.04 10.63
C GLN A 221 -26.00 -5.33 10.71
N PRO A 222 -25.14 -4.54 10.06
CA PRO A 222 -23.71 -4.77 10.10
C PRO A 222 -23.17 -4.62 11.52
N ARG A 223 -22.15 -5.42 11.87
CA ARG A 223 -21.42 -5.29 13.14
C ARG A 223 -19.94 -5.12 12.87
N MET A 224 -19.29 -4.23 13.63
CA MET A 224 -17.86 -4.02 13.57
C MET A 224 -17.18 -4.77 14.71
N MET A 225 -16.47 -5.85 14.36
CA MET A 225 -15.71 -6.68 15.31
C MET A 225 -14.30 -6.13 15.50
N TYR A 226 -13.65 -6.53 16.59
CA TYR A 226 -12.26 -6.16 16.85
C TYR A 226 -11.29 -6.91 15.94
N PRO A 227 -10.22 -6.26 15.46
CA PRO A 227 -9.93 -4.82 15.54
C PRO A 227 -10.80 -3.98 14.60
N ALA A 228 -11.03 -4.40 13.36
CA ALA A 228 -11.81 -3.71 12.33
C ALA A 228 -12.36 -4.69 11.28
N LYS A 229 -12.99 -5.79 11.73
CA LYS A 229 -13.64 -6.77 10.86
C LYS A 229 -15.11 -6.46 10.73
N LEU A 230 -15.61 -6.42 9.50
CA LEU A 230 -17.04 -6.27 9.24
C LEU A 230 -17.71 -7.64 9.37
N SER A 231 -18.81 -7.72 10.11
CA SER A 231 -19.63 -8.91 10.23
C SER A 231 -21.03 -8.62 9.73
N LEU A 232 -21.56 -9.50 8.87
CA LEU A 232 -22.91 -9.44 8.29
C LEU A 232 -23.63 -10.76 8.51
N LYS A 233 -24.94 -10.67 8.77
CA LYS A 233 -25.81 -11.85 8.78
C LYS A 233 -26.52 -11.93 7.43
N ILE A 234 -26.21 -12.99 6.65
CA ILE A 234 -26.74 -13.20 5.31
C ILE A 234 -27.34 -14.60 5.26
N ASN A 235 -28.60 -14.71 4.86
CA ASN A 235 -29.32 -15.99 4.78
C ASN A 235 -29.24 -16.84 6.07
N GLY A 236 -29.24 -16.18 7.25
CA GLY A 236 -29.14 -16.86 8.54
C GLY A 236 -27.72 -17.08 9.05
N GLU A 237 -26.71 -17.07 8.17
CA GLU A 237 -25.29 -17.26 8.51
C GLU A 237 -24.58 -15.94 8.79
N THR A 238 -23.65 -15.94 9.75
CA THR A 238 -22.81 -14.79 10.04
C THR A 238 -21.49 -14.92 9.29
N ARG A 239 -21.23 -13.98 8.39
CA ARG A 239 -19.97 -13.89 7.64
C ARG A 239 -19.12 -12.73 8.14
N TYR A 240 -17.79 -12.94 8.09
CA TYR A 240 -16.79 -11.98 8.55
C TYR A 240 -15.90 -11.58 7.38
N PHE A 241 -15.64 -10.27 7.24
CA PHE A 241 -14.78 -9.70 6.23
C PHE A 241 -13.65 -8.93 6.90
N HIS A 242 -12.41 -9.30 6.60
CA HIS A 242 -11.22 -8.72 7.21
C HIS A 242 -10.79 -7.44 6.50
N ASP A 243 -11.00 -7.40 5.19
CA ASP A 243 -10.68 -6.28 4.30
C ASP A 243 -11.78 -6.06 3.27
N LYS A 244 -11.67 -4.95 2.53
CA LYS A 244 -12.66 -4.57 1.52
C LYS A 244 -12.54 -5.39 0.23
N GLU A 245 -11.40 -6.02 -0.02
CA GLU A 245 -11.16 -6.88 -1.17
C GLU A 245 -11.97 -8.17 -1.00
N GLU A 246 -11.88 -8.79 0.18
CA GLU A 246 -12.68 -9.98 0.53
C GLU A 246 -14.19 -9.70 0.45
N LEU A 247 -14.64 -8.54 0.95
CA LEU A 247 -16.03 -8.11 0.78
C LEU A 247 -16.36 -7.89 -0.70
N GLY A 248 -15.49 -7.26 -1.46
CA GLY A 248 -15.69 -6.97 -2.88
C GLY A 248 -15.85 -8.24 -3.71
N GLU A 249 -15.04 -9.27 -3.47
CA GLU A 249 -15.17 -10.59 -4.10
C GLU A 249 -16.53 -11.22 -3.76
N PHE A 250 -16.92 -11.18 -2.49
CA PHE A 250 -18.21 -11.73 -2.07
C PHE A 250 -19.42 -10.97 -2.65
N VAL A 251 -19.33 -9.65 -2.79
CA VAL A 251 -20.38 -8.80 -3.37
C VAL A 251 -20.66 -9.20 -4.82
N THR A 252 -19.65 -9.64 -5.59
CA THR A 252 -19.85 -10.10 -6.98
C THR A 252 -20.78 -11.32 -7.07
N THR A 253 -20.83 -12.15 -6.03
CA THR A 253 -21.63 -13.37 -5.99
C THR A 253 -23.02 -13.16 -5.37
N ASN A 254 -23.29 -11.97 -4.79
CA ASN A 254 -24.54 -11.69 -4.07
C ASN A 254 -25.26 -10.48 -4.68
N PRO A 255 -26.37 -10.67 -5.44
CA PRO A 255 -27.06 -9.60 -6.14
C PRO A 255 -27.59 -8.47 -5.22
N THR A 256 -28.03 -8.81 -4.01
CA THR A 256 -28.53 -7.83 -3.04
C THR A 256 -27.41 -6.89 -2.57
N LEU A 257 -26.24 -7.44 -2.22
CA LEU A 257 -25.09 -6.63 -1.81
C LEU A 257 -24.50 -5.86 -2.99
N GLN A 258 -24.53 -6.44 -4.18
CA GLN A 258 -24.06 -5.78 -5.38
C GLN A 258 -24.82 -4.48 -5.65
N ARG A 259 -26.15 -4.50 -5.54
CA ARG A 259 -27.00 -3.31 -5.71
C ARG A 259 -26.68 -2.22 -4.69
N ILE A 260 -26.32 -2.58 -3.44
CA ILE A 260 -26.08 -1.64 -2.35
C ILE A 260 -24.67 -1.07 -2.39
N LEU A 261 -23.65 -1.90 -2.72
CA LEU A 261 -22.25 -1.57 -2.48
C LEU A 261 -21.43 -1.33 -3.75
N LYS A 262 -21.98 -1.61 -4.96
CA LYS A 262 -21.23 -1.51 -6.22
C LYS A 262 -20.55 -0.15 -6.39
N ASP A 263 -21.31 0.93 -6.27
CA ASP A 263 -20.81 2.29 -6.48
C ASP A 263 -19.75 2.72 -5.46
N ILE A 264 -19.90 2.25 -4.21
CA ILE A 264 -18.94 2.53 -3.13
C ILE A 264 -17.63 1.80 -3.41
N LEU A 265 -17.70 0.52 -3.73
CA LEU A 265 -16.51 -0.31 -4.00
C LEU A 265 -15.79 0.10 -5.29
N GLU A 266 -16.52 0.55 -6.32
CA GLU A 266 -15.90 1.07 -7.55
C GLU A 266 -15.18 2.40 -7.31
N ARG A 267 -15.75 3.32 -6.52
CA ARG A 267 -15.07 4.56 -6.12
C ARG A 267 -13.77 4.28 -5.35
N GLU A 268 -13.79 3.35 -4.43
CA GLU A 268 -12.59 2.97 -3.66
C GLU A 268 -11.51 2.33 -4.53
N LYS A 269 -11.88 1.47 -5.49
CA LYS A 269 -10.92 0.90 -6.46
C LYS A 269 -10.25 1.97 -7.32
N LYS A 270 -10.95 3.06 -7.67
CA LYS A 270 -10.37 4.18 -8.41
C LYS A 270 -9.36 4.97 -7.56
N ILE A 271 -9.64 5.19 -6.28
CA ILE A 271 -8.75 5.91 -5.35
C ILE A 271 -7.45 5.12 -5.11
N THR A 272 -7.53 3.78 -5.00
CA THR A 272 -6.36 2.91 -4.81
C THR A 272 -5.49 2.76 -6.07
N ARG A 273 -6.00 3.08 -7.25
CA ARG A 273 -5.29 2.99 -8.55
C ARG A 273 -4.53 4.24 -8.94
N VAL A 274 -4.52 5.30 -8.14
CA VAL A 274 -3.70 6.50 -8.41
C VAL A 274 -2.22 6.10 -8.28
N PRO A 275 -1.37 6.32 -9.32
CA PRO A 275 0.03 5.89 -9.30
C PRO A 275 0.82 6.74 -8.30
N GLY A 276 1.27 6.13 -7.24
CA GLY A 276 2.08 6.76 -6.18
C GLY A 276 2.07 6.00 -4.86
N ILE A 277 1.10 5.14 -4.64
CA ILE A 277 1.05 4.29 -3.43
C ILE A 277 0.79 2.85 -3.90
N MET A 278 1.85 2.16 -4.31
CA MET A 278 1.79 0.72 -4.51
C MET A 278 1.60 0.04 -3.14
N ALA A 279 0.34 -0.23 -2.78
CA ALA A 279 0.02 -1.26 -1.82
C ALA A 279 0.26 -2.61 -2.52
N GLU A 280 1.38 -3.26 -2.24
CA GLU A 280 1.64 -4.62 -2.71
C GLU A 280 0.53 -5.55 -2.22
N ARG A 281 -0.14 -6.22 -3.17
CA ARG A 281 -1.13 -7.25 -2.86
C ARG A 281 -0.44 -8.44 -2.17
N PRO A 282 -0.95 -8.93 -1.05
CA PRO A 282 -0.49 -10.20 -0.50
C PRO A 282 -0.88 -11.33 -1.47
N GLN A 283 0.11 -12.04 -2.02
CA GLN A 283 -0.12 -13.25 -2.82
C GLN A 283 -0.83 -14.28 -1.95
N ARG A 284 -2.03 -14.69 -2.34
CA ARG A 284 -2.72 -15.87 -1.76
C ARG A 284 -1.92 -17.11 -2.11
N LYS A 285 -1.38 -17.79 -1.11
CA LYS A 285 -0.95 -19.18 -1.27
C LYS A 285 -2.21 -20.02 -1.54
N GLY A 286 -2.29 -20.60 -2.73
CA GLY A 286 -3.29 -21.61 -3.03
C GLY A 286 -3.16 -22.75 -2.04
N GLN A 287 -4.20 -23.00 -1.27
CA GLN A 287 -4.38 -24.28 -0.59
C GLN A 287 -4.84 -25.26 -1.66
N THR A 288 -3.92 -26.08 -2.13
CA THR A 288 -4.24 -27.36 -2.74
C THR A 288 -4.82 -28.24 -1.65
N VAL A 289 -6.10 -28.54 -1.77
CA VAL A 289 -6.76 -29.60 -1.02
C VAL A 289 -6.46 -30.89 -1.78
N GLU A 290 -5.72 -31.79 -1.15
CA GLU A 290 -5.84 -33.24 -1.38
C GLU A 290 -6.88 -33.79 -0.42
#